data_a16ce9d9a55e0d35fbee0666c8d66ebe
#
_entry.id   a16ce9d9a55e0d35fbee0666c8d66ebe
#
_cell.length_a   1.000
_cell.length_b   1.000
_cell.length_c   1.000
_cell.angle_alpha   90.00
_cell.angle_beta   90.00
_cell.angle_gamma   90.00
#
_symmetry.space_group_name_H-M   'P 1'
#
loop_
_entity.id
_entity.type
_entity.pdbx_description
1 polymer ?
#
loop_
_entity_poly.entity_id
_entity_poly.type
_entity_poly.pdbx_seq_one_letter_code
_entity_poly.pdbx_strand_id
1 'polypeptide(L)'
;QMDNKTITLTVESPDGDNNFPGNVVANVTYTLTDDNAIDIKYDATTDKKTVINMTNHSYFNLNGDPSVSSMNQVLYLAADSITPVDDTFMTSGEMIAVAGTPFDFNTPKAIETDVNNFDNEQIKFGKGFDHNWVLKTKGNINQVAAKLTSPTTGITLEVYTDEPGIQLYTGNFLDGTVKGKKGIVYPQRASVCLETQHYPDSPNKAHWPSVILEPGKTYN
;
A
#
# COMPACT_ATOMS: atom_id res chain seq x y z
N GLN A 1 -16.74 -17.54 -1.28
CA GLN A 1 -16.43 -18.87 -1.78
C GLN A 1 -15.01 -19.26 -1.36
N MET A 2 -14.77 -20.49 -1.01
CA MET A 2 -13.46 -20.95 -0.52
C MET A 2 -13.21 -22.39 -1.03
N ASP A 3 -12.00 -22.63 -1.47
CA ASP A 3 -11.44 -23.96 -1.69
C ASP A 3 -10.13 -24.11 -0.92
N ASN A 4 -9.32 -25.16 -1.20
CA ASN A 4 -8.10 -25.43 -0.44
C ASN A 4 -6.99 -24.37 -0.60
N LYS A 5 -7.03 -23.54 -1.64
CA LYS A 5 -5.99 -22.55 -1.96
C LYS A 5 -6.54 -21.15 -2.22
N THR A 6 -7.85 -21.02 -2.44
CA THR A 6 -8.49 -19.78 -2.88
C THR A 6 -9.62 -19.40 -1.94
N ILE A 7 -9.69 -18.13 -1.59
CA ILE A 7 -10.83 -17.53 -0.89
C ILE A 7 -11.27 -16.26 -1.62
N THR A 8 -12.57 -16.15 -1.90
CA THR A 8 -13.18 -14.91 -2.40
C THR A 8 -14.08 -14.33 -1.32
N LEU A 9 -13.84 -13.07 -1.02
CA LEU A 9 -14.63 -12.26 -0.10
C LEU A 9 -15.41 -11.24 -0.92
N THR A 10 -16.70 -11.08 -0.63
CA THR A 10 -17.57 -10.12 -1.31
C THR A 10 -18.04 -9.08 -0.30
N VAL A 11 -18.03 -7.82 -0.70
CA VAL A 11 -18.63 -6.72 0.02
C VAL A 11 -19.63 -6.00 -0.89
N GLU A 12 -20.77 -5.66 -0.32
CA GLU A 12 -21.81 -4.85 -0.97
C GLU A 12 -21.89 -3.50 -0.23
N SER A 13 -21.64 -2.41 -0.98
CA SER A 13 -21.76 -1.04 -0.48
C SER A 13 -22.99 -0.41 -1.14
N PRO A 14 -24.06 -0.12 -0.39
CA PRO A 14 -25.29 0.41 -0.96
C PRO A 14 -25.15 1.86 -1.42
N ASP A 15 -26.00 2.29 -2.33
CA ASP A 15 -26.08 3.69 -2.78
C ASP A 15 -26.18 4.66 -1.61
N GLY A 16 -25.26 5.63 -1.55
CA GLY A 16 -25.16 6.61 -0.47
C GLY A 16 -24.31 6.17 0.72
N ASP A 17 -23.74 4.98 0.73
CA ASP A 17 -22.78 4.55 1.76
C ASP A 17 -21.59 5.50 1.77
N ASN A 18 -21.25 6.03 2.96
CA ASN A 18 -20.24 7.08 3.15
C ASN A 18 -20.39 8.28 2.18
N ASN A 19 -21.61 8.56 1.70
CA ASN A 19 -21.99 9.58 0.71
C ASN A 19 -21.50 9.31 -0.72
N PHE A 20 -21.03 8.11 -1.05
CA PHE A 20 -20.70 7.74 -2.41
C PHE A 20 -21.93 7.24 -3.17
N PRO A 21 -22.08 7.60 -4.47
CA PRO A 21 -23.21 7.15 -5.27
C PRO A 21 -23.01 5.71 -5.76
N GLY A 22 -24.14 5.03 -5.95
CA GLY A 22 -24.22 3.72 -6.57
C GLY A 22 -24.12 2.54 -5.61
N ASN A 23 -24.79 1.46 -5.98
CA ASN A 23 -24.61 0.17 -5.34
C ASN A 23 -23.34 -0.46 -5.92
N VAL A 24 -22.34 -0.69 -5.08
CA VAL A 24 -21.08 -1.31 -5.49
C VAL A 24 -21.02 -2.74 -4.95
N VAL A 25 -20.73 -3.69 -5.83
CA VAL A 25 -20.38 -5.06 -5.43
C VAL A 25 -18.91 -5.26 -5.75
N ALA A 26 -18.10 -5.48 -4.71
CA ALA A 26 -16.68 -5.70 -4.84
C ALA A 26 -16.27 -7.08 -4.32
N ASN A 27 -15.42 -7.76 -5.05
CA ASN A 27 -14.84 -9.04 -4.68
C ASN A 27 -13.32 -8.89 -4.52
N VAL A 28 -12.78 -9.55 -3.50
CA VAL A 28 -11.34 -9.73 -3.32
C VAL A 28 -11.07 -11.21 -3.27
N THR A 29 -10.26 -11.70 -4.19
CA THR A 29 -9.89 -13.12 -4.27
C THR A 29 -8.42 -13.27 -3.93
N TYR A 30 -8.15 -14.05 -2.88
CA TYR A 30 -6.80 -14.45 -2.48
C TYR A 30 -6.55 -15.88 -2.95
N THR A 31 -5.45 -16.11 -3.63
CA THR A 31 -5.01 -17.45 -4.04
C THR A 31 -3.59 -17.71 -3.57
N LEU A 32 -3.40 -18.80 -2.81
CA LEU A 32 -2.06 -19.28 -2.46
C LEU A 32 -1.55 -20.15 -3.60
N THR A 33 -0.45 -19.74 -4.22
CA THR A 33 0.13 -20.42 -5.38
C THR A 33 1.15 -21.50 -4.95
N ASP A 34 1.53 -22.38 -5.89
CA ASP A 34 2.50 -23.46 -5.60
C ASP A 34 3.96 -22.96 -5.57
N ASP A 35 4.21 -21.76 -6.04
CA ASP A 35 5.53 -21.08 -6.08
C ASP A 35 5.72 -20.08 -4.93
N ASN A 36 4.96 -20.23 -3.84
CA ASN A 36 5.02 -19.42 -2.63
C ASN A 36 4.60 -17.95 -2.84
N ALA A 37 3.68 -17.68 -3.75
CA ALA A 37 3.07 -16.38 -3.91
C ALA A 37 1.64 -16.34 -3.35
N ILE A 38 1.18 -15.14 -3.04
CA ILE A 38 -0.22 -14.84 -2.76
C ILE A 38 -0.68 -13.94 -3.89
N ASP A 39 -1.55 -14.47 -4.73
CA ASP A 39 -2.26 -13.71 -5.75
C ASP A 39 -3.46 -13.00 -5.10
N ILE A 40 -3.57 -11.69 -5.31
CA ILE A 40 -4.70 -10.90 -4.82
C ILE A 40 -5.36 -10.25 -6.03
N LYS A 41 -6.58 -10.67 -6.32
CA LYS A 41 -7.38 -10.12 -7.41
C LYS A 41 -8.56 -9.34 -6.86
N TYR A 42 -8.75 -8.15 -7.38
CA TYR A 42 -9.91 -7.31 -7.11
C TYR A 42 -10.81 -7.32 -8.34
N ASP A 43 -12.13 -7.31 -8.14
CA ASP A 43 -13.10 -6.96 -9.16
C ASP A 43 -14.29 -6.25 -8.52
N ALA A 44 -14.81 -5.22 -9.20
CA ALA A 44 -15.99 -4.53 -8.70
C ALA A 44 -16.84 -3.99 -9.85
N THR A 45 -18.16 -3.91 -9.59
CA THR A 45 -19.15 -3.32 -10.48
C THR A 45 -20.03 -2.33 -9.74
N THR A 46 -20.67 -1.43 -10.48
CA THR A 46 -21.57 -0.42 -9.93
C THR A 46 -22.78 -0.20 -10.84
N ASP A 47 -23.90 0.27 -10.28
CA ASP A 47 -25.09 0.70 -11.03
C ASP A 47 -25.14 2.21 -11.31
N LYS A 48 -24.25 3.01 -10.66
CA LYS A 48 -24.09 4.46 -10.90
C LYS A 48 -22.61 4.80 -10.99
N LYS A 49 -22.29 5.90 -11.66
CA LYS A 49 -20.92 6.44 -11.69
C LYS A 49 -20.45 6.74 -10.27
N THR A 50 -19.34 6.14 -9.87
CA THR A 50 -18.74 6.28 -8.54
C THR A 50 -17.22 6.24 -8.60
N VAL A 51 -16.56 6.28 -7.44
CA VAL A 51 -15.12 6.12 -7.30
C VAL A 51 -14.81 4.81 -6.58
N ILE A 52 -13.69 4.17 -6.97
CA ILE A 52 -13.17 2.97 -6.30
C ILE A 52 -11.65 2.96 -6.38
N ASN A 53 -11.01 2.67 -5.26
CA ASN A 53 -9.57 2.46 -5.16
C ASN A 53 -9.33 1.46 -4.05
N MET A 54 -8.98 0.23 -4.42
CA MET A 54 -8.81 -0.88 -3.46
C MET A 54 -7.33 -1.17 -3.28
N THR A 55 -6.96 -1.59 -2.08
CA THR A 55 -5.60 -2.00 -1.76
C THR A 55 -5.61 -3.15 -0.76
N ASN A 56 -4.45 -3.77 -0.56
CA ASN A 56 -4.19 -4.70 0.53
C ASN A 56 -3.34 -4.01 1.60
N HIS A 57 -3.85 -3.94 2.81
CA HIS A 57 -3.19 -3.28 3.93
C HIS A 57 -2.60 -4.29 4.92
N SER A 58 -1.87 -5.29 4.40
CA SER A 58 -1.16 -6.25 5.25
C SER A 58 0.02 -5.61 5.95
N TYR A 59 0.16 -5.91 7.24
CA TYR A 59 1.27 -5.47 8.08
C TYR A 59 2.37 -6.54 8.09
N PHE A 60 3.48 -6.28 7.40
CA PHE A 60 4.59 -7.23 7.28
C PHE A 60 5.67 -6.96 8.32
N ASN A 61 6.14 -8.02 8.98
CA ASN A 61 7.39 -8.04 9.74
C ASN A 61 8.13 -9.34 9.41
N LEU A 62 9.07 -9.25 8.48
CA LEU A 62 9.82 -10.41 7.98
C LEU A 62 10.90 -10.88 8.98
N ASN A 63 11.10 -10.17 10.11
CA ASN A 63 11.97 -10.64 11.20
C ASN A 63 11.34 -11.81 11.99
N GLY A 64 10.04 -12.07 11.78
CA GLY A 64 9.33 -13.17 12.42
C GLY A 64 8.85 -12.90 13.84
N ASP A 65 9.15 -11.74 14.41
CA ASP A 65 8.68 -11.30 15.72
C ASP A 65 7.95 -9.96 15.61
N PRO A 66 6.62 -9.94 15.74
CA PRO A 66 5.83 -8.72 15.59
C PRO A 66 5.94 -7.77 16.81
N SER A 67 6.64 -8.14 17.87
CA SER A 67 6.88 -7.30 19.04
C SER A 67 8.11 -6.39 18.90
N VAL A 68 8.91 -6.60 17.85
CA VAL A 68 10.12 -5.83 17.58
C VAL A 68 9.98 -4.96 16.32
N SER A 69 10.80 -3.91 16.25
CA SER A 69 10.84 -3.03 15.08
C SER A 69 11.18 -3.79 13.80
N SER A 70 10.51 -3.43 12.72
CA SER A 70 10.78 -3.94 11.36
C SER A 70 11.64 -3.00 10.53
N MET A 71 12.14 -1.90 11.10
CA MET A 71 12.81 -0.84 10.34
C MET A 71 14.21 -1.20 9.85
N ASN A 72 14.84 -2.24 10.41
CA ASN A 72 16.09 -2.82 9.91
C ASN A 72 15.93 -3.54 8.56
N GLN A 73 14.70 -3.78 8.11
CA GLN A 73 14.45 -4.43 6.83
C GLN A 73 14.89 -3.55 5.68
N VAL A 74 15.50 -4.18 4.67
CA VAL A 74 16.03 -3.51 3.49
C VAL A 74 14.94 -3.43 2.43
N LEU A 75 14.63 -2.21 2.02
CA LEU A 75 13.57 -1.91 1.05
C LEU A 75 14.16 -1.43 -0.27
N TYR A 76 13.60 -1.91 -1.37
CA TYR A 76 13.69 -1.38 -2.73
C TYR A 76 12.31 -0.98 -3.22
N LEU A 77 12.17 0.18 -3.88
CA LEU A 77 10.97 0.62 -4.57
C LEU A 77 11.33 1.10 -5.98
N ALA A 78 10.67 0.55 -6.98
CA ALA A 78 10.83 0.95 -8.38
C ALA A 78 10.03 2.22 -8.67
N ALA A 79 10.47 3.38 -8.14
CA ALA A 79 9.73 4.63 -8.25
C ALA A 79 10.65 5.84 -8.42
N ASP A 80 10.20 6.85 -9.17
CA ASP A 80 10.96 8.09 -9.43
C ASP A 80 10.42 9.29 -8.65
N SER A 81 9.20 9.21 -8.11
CA SER A 81 8.57 10.31 -7.37
C SER A 81 7.60 9.79 -6.31
N ILE A 82 7.23 10.69 -5.40
CA ILE A 82 6.13 10.52 -4.47
C ILE A 82 5.04 11.56 -4.75
N THR A 83 3.81 11.30 -4.31
CA THR A 83 2.77 12.33 -4.16
C THR A 83 2.89 12.93 -2.76
N PRO A 84 3.34 14.20 -2.63
CA PRO A 84 3.54 14.82 -1.33
C PRO A 84 2.23 15.07 -0.61
N VAL A 85 2.28 15.09 0.71
CA VAL A 85 1.13 15.38 1.59
C VAL A 85 1.40 16.64 2.42
N ASP A 86 0.34 17.25 2.91
CA ASP A 86 0.39 18.26 3.96
C ASP A 86 0.27 17.64 5.37
N ASP A 87 0.18 18.45 6.39
CA ASP A 87 0.05 18.03 7.80
C ASP A 87 -1.30 17.37 8.13
N THR A 88 -2.24 17.41 7.19
CA THR A 88 -3.54 16.70 7.26
C THR A 88 -3.57 15.44 6.42
N PHE A 89 -2.44 15.02 5.84
CA PHE A 89 -2.29 13.89 4.91
C PHE A 89 -3.00 14.07 3.56
N MET A 90 -3.36 15.29 3.21
CA MET A 90 -3.94 15.58 1.90
C MET A 90 -2.86 15.83 0.85
N THR A 91 -3.06 15.28 -0.35
CA THR A 91 -2.12 15.44 -1.46
C THR A 91 -2.31 16.78 -2.16
N SER A 92 -1.21 17.48 -2.50
CA SER A 92 -1.24 18.73 -3.26
C SER A 92 -1.66 18.56 -4.72
N GLY A 93 -1.45 17.38 -5.29
CA GLY A 93 -1.58 17.10 -6.72
C GLY A 93 -0.26 17.20 -7.49
N GLU A 94 0.81 17.57 -6.81
CA GLU A 94 2.17 17.58 -7.36
C GLU A 94 2.84 16.22 -7.22
N MET A 95 4.01 16.08 -7.83
CA MET A 95 4.92 14.95 -7.66
C MET A 95 6.30 15.47 -7.33
N ILE A 96 6.93 14.93 -6.30
CA ILE A 96 8.30 15.26 -5.89
C ILE A 96 9.22 14.12 -6.29
N ALA A 97 10.31 14.43 -7.01
CA ALA A 97 11.32 13.45 -7.35
C ALA A 97 11.99 12.86 -6.10
N VAL A 98 12.19 11.54 -6.07
CA VAL A 98 12.81 10.87 -4.93
C VAL A 98 14.34 10.98 -4.94
N ALA A 99 14.96 11.16 -6.10
CA ALA A 99 16.42 11.16 -6.25
C ALA A 99 17.11 12.15 -5.30
N GLY A 100 18.05 11.66 -4.51
CA GLY A 100 18.80 12.45 -3.54
C GLY A 100 18.01 12.85 -2.28
N THR A 101 16.84 12.26 -2.06
CA THR A 101 15.98 12.49 -0.88
C THR A 101 15.91 11.23 -0.01
N PRO A 102 15.40 11.33 1.23
CA PRO A 102 15.10 10.16 2.07
C PRO A 102 14.17 9.13 1.41
N PHE A 103 13.36 9.55 0.44
CA PHE A 103 12.40 8.72 -0.28
C PHE A 103 13.01 7.88 -1.42
N ASP A 104 14.31 8.02 -1.69
CA ASP A 104 14.99 7.25 -2.74
C ASP A 104 15.33 5.84 -2.26
N PHE A 105 14.49 4.88 -2.68
CA PHE A 105 14.69 3.44 -2.49
C PHE A 105 15.04 2.72 -3.80
N ASN A 106 15.45 3.43 -4.86
CA ASN A 106 15.93 2.81 -6.10
C ASN A 106 17.23 2.00 -5.87
N THR A 107 18.05 2.41 -4.93
CA THR A 107 19.11 1.58 -4.35
C THR A 107 18.58 1.02 -3.02
N PRO A 108 18.56 -0.32 -2.84
CA PRO A 108 18.08 -0.91 -1.62
C PRO A 108 18.79 -0.37 -0.37
N LYS A 109 18.00 0.05 0.63
CA LYS A 109 18.53 0.54 1.93
C LYS A 109 17.60 0.13 3.08
N ALA A 110 18.16 0.08 4.30
CA ALA A 110 17.35 -0.15 5.48
C ALA A 110 16.40 1.03 5.71
N ILE A 111 15.15 0.72 6.08
CA ILE A 111 14.12 1.74 6.32
C ILE A 111 14.53 2.67 7.47
N GLU A 112 15.21 2.13 8.50
CA GLU A 112 15.69 2.89 9.66
C GLU A 112 16.65 4.04 9.32
N THR A 113 17.28 3.98 8.13
CA THR A 113 18.23 5.02 7.68
C THR A 113 17.57 6.40 7.68
N ASP A 114 16.30 6.49 7.25
CA ASP A 114 15.67 7.78 7.02
C ASP A 114 14.28 7.94 7.68
N VAL A 115 13.68 6.87 8.21
CA VAL A 115 12.29 6.90 8.73
C VAL A 115 12.05 7.92 9.83
N ASN A 116 13.09 8.33 10.53
CA ASN A 116 13.07 9.34 11.60
C ASN A 116 13.78 10.64 11.22
N ASN A 117 14.05 10.88 9.93
CA ASN A 117 14.64 12.12 9.45
C ASN A 117 13.60 13.25 9.43
N PHE A 118 13.22 13.73 10.61
CA PHE A 118 12.18 14.77 10.79
C PHE A 118 12.62 16.18 10.39
N ASP A 119 13.87 16.38 9.93
CA ASP A 119 14.29 17.59 9.24
C ASP A 119 13.69 17.67 7.83
N ASN A 120 13.33 16.52 7.26
CA ASN A 120 12.55 16.47 6.03
C ASN A 120 11.06 16.68 6.34
N GLU A 121 10.47 17.70 5.73
CA GLU A 121 9.07 18.10 5.97
C GLU A 121 8.07 16.97 5.70
N GLN A 122 8.24 16.20 4.63
CA GLN A 122 7.34 15.10 4.30
C GLN A 122 7.41 13.96 5.33
N ILE A 123 8.61 13.59 5.80
CA ILE A 123 8.77 12.60 6.88
C ILE A 123 8.15 13.12 8.17
N LYS A 124 8.26 14.43 8.44
CA LYS A 124 7.64 15.06 9.60
C LYS A 124 6.11 14.99 9.53
N PHE A 125 5.49 15.27 8.38
CA PHE A 125 4.04 15.16 8.17
C PHE A 125 3.55 13.71 8.34
N GLY A 126 4.20 12.76 7.68
CA GLY A 126 3.87 11.34 7.79
C GLY A 126 4.23 10.69 9.13
N LYS A 127 4.97 11.39 10.01
CA LYS A 127 5.57 10.85 11.24
C LYS A 127 6.46 9.63 10.97
N GLY A 128 7.07 9.60 9.80
CA GLY A 128 7.81 8.54 9.16
C GLY A 128 7.40 8.42 7.70
N PHE A 129 7.51 7.24 7.11
CA PHE A 129 6.93 7.01 5.80
C PHE A 129 5.44 6.68 5.93
N ASP A 130 4.63 7.44 5.21
CA ASP A 130 3.20 7.23 4.99
C ASP A 130 2.82 8.00 3.71
N HIS A 131 3.41 7.57 2.59
CA HIS A 131 3.33 8.29 1.33
C HIS A 131 3.09 7.31 0.18
N ASN A 132 2.58 7.80 -0.92
CA ASN A 132 2.42 7.06 -2.16
C ASN A 132 3.61 7.32 -3.09
N TRP A 133 4.28 6.25 -3.53
CA TRP A 133 5.29 6.26 -4.58
C TRP A 133 4.67 6.02 -5.95
N VAL A 134 5.09 6.80 -6.93
CA VAL A 134 4.72 6.69 -8.34
C VAL A 134 5.60 5.63 -9.00
N LEU A 135 5.02 4.48 -9.35
CA LEU A 135 5.76 3.31 -9.82
C LEU A 135 6.25 3.49 -11.27
N LYS A 136 7.52 3.13 -11.50
CA LYS A 136 8.12 3.05 -12.83
C LYS A 136 7.61 1.89 -13.66
N THR A 137 7.06 0.87 -13.03
CA THR A 137 6.51 -0.33 -13.67
C THR A 137 5.32 -0.03 -14.55
N LYS A 138 4.59 1.08 -14.29
CA LYS A 138 3.44 1.53 -15.09
C LYS A 138 2.42 0.43 -15.33
N GLY A 139 2.11 -0.35 -14.28
CA GLY A 139 1.17 -1.46 -14.35
C GLY A 139 1.72 -2.74 -14.99
N ASN A 140 3.01 -2.84 -15.25
CA ASN A 140 3.60 -4.07 -15.77
C ASN A 140 3.82 -5.09 -14.64
N ILE A 141 2.90 -6.02 -14.50
CA ILE A 141 2.91 -7.08 -13.49
C ILE A 141 4.08 -8.07 -13.61
N ASN A 142 4.89 -8.00 -14.66
CA ASN A 142 6.09 -8.82 -14.80
C ASN A 142 7.35 -8.12 -14.27
N GLN A 143 7.21 -6.94 -13.68
CA GLN A 143 8.31 -6.17 -13.10
C GLN A 143 8.13 -6.02 -11.59
N VAL A 144 9.21 -6.20 -10.85
CA VAL A 144 9.21 -5.97 -9.40
C VAL A 144 8.94 -4.49 -9.11
N ALA A 145 7.83 -4.22 -8.43
CA ALA A 145 7.46 -2.87 -7.97
C ALA A 145 8.14 -2.54 -6.63
N ALA A 146 8.19 -3.52 -5.73
CA ALA A 146 8.83 -3.39 -4.42
C ALA A 146 9.50 -4.70 -4.01
N LYS A 147 10.56 -4.59 -3.18
CA LYS A 147 11.24 -5.73 -2.57
C LYS A 147 11.61 -5.38 -1.13
N LEU A 148 11.14 -6.17 -0.18
CA LEU A 148 11.45 -6.05 1.24
C LEU A 148 12.19 -7.28 1.71
N THR A 149 13.35 -7.12 2.32
CA THR A 149 14.19 -8.24 2.80
C THR A 149 14.54 -8.05 4.27
N SER A 150 14.34 -9.08 5.08
CA SER A 150 14.84 -9.10 6.46
C SER A 150 16.29 -9.56 6.49
N PRO A 151 17.22 -8.77 7.03
CA PRO A 151 18.60 -9.20 7.25
C PRO A 151 18.70 -10.25 8.40
N THR A 152 17.67 -10.35 9.24
CA THR A 152 17.62 -11.28 10.37
C THR A 152 17.27 -12.69 9.95
N THR A 153 16.26 -12.85 9.09
CA THR A 153 15.74 -14.17 8.69
C THR A 153 16.14 -14.59 7.28
N GLY A 154 16.53 -13.62 6.45
CA GLY A 154 16.75 -13.83 5.01
C GLY A 154 15.45 -13.91 4.20
N ILE A 155 14.28 -13.80 4.83
CA ILE A 155 12.99 -13.80 4.12
C ILE A 155 12.90 -12.55 3.26
N THR A 156 12.46 -12.75 2.02
CA THR A 156 12.24 -11.68 1.05
C THR A 156 10.80 -11.71 0.56
N LEU A 157 10.17 -10.54 0.54
CA LEU A 157 8.87 -10.29 -0.09
C LEU A 157 9.09 -9.46 -1.36
N GLU A 158 8.60 -9.93 -2.48
CA GLU A 158 8.55 -9.17 -3.73
C GLU A 158 7.09 -8.83 -4.06
N VAL A 159 6.86 -7.60 -4.51
CA VAL A 159 5.54 -7.11 -4.89
C VAL A 159 5.53 -6.85 -6.39
N TYR A 160 4.54 -7.42 -7.05
CA TYR A 160 4.20 -7.21 -8.45
C TYR A 160 2.79 -6.65 -8.51
N THR A 161 2.52 -5.68 -9.38
CA THR A 161 1.22 -5.01 -9.42
C THR A 161 0.96 -4.38 -10.79
N ASP A 162 -0.30 -4.31 -11.15
CA ASP A 162 -0.82 -3.50 -12.26
C ASP A 162 -1.24 -2.09 -11.82
N GLU A 163 -1.17 -1.78 -10.53
CA GLU A 163 -1.44 -0.47 -9.98
C GLU A 163 -0.34 0.56 -10.31
N PRO A 164 -0.68 1.84 -10.47
CA PRO A 164 0.27 2.91 -10.82
C PRO A 164 1.11 3.39 -9.64
N GLY A 165 0.72 3.08 -8.41
CA GLY A 165 1.36 3.54 -7.18
C GLY A 165 1.44 2.48 -6.10
N ILE A 166 2.23 2.79 -5.08
CA ILE A 166 2.35 1.99 -3.87
C ILE A 166 2.52 2.90 -2.65
N GLN A 167 1.67 2.74 -1.65
CA GLN A 167 1.85 3.37 -0.34
C GLN A 167 2.86 2.55 0.47
N LEU A 168 3.85 3.22 1.02
CA LEU A 168 4.69 2.70 2.09
C LEU A 168 4.25 3.31 3.41
N TYR A 169 3.77 2.48 4.32
CA TYR A 169 3.45 2.87 5.69
C TYR A 169 4.32 2.11 6.68
N THR A 170 4.95 2.81 7.61
CA THR A 170 5.95 2.24 8.53
C THR A 170 5.46 2.09 9.96
N GLY A 171 4.16 1.81 10.14
CA GLY A 171 3.58 1.55 11.45
C GLY A 171 3.69 2.74 12.42
N ASN A 172 3.57 3.98 11.88
CA ASN A 172 3.82 5.23 12.60
C ASN A 172 2.87 5.44 13.79
N PHE A 173 1.64 4.92 13.68
CA PHE A 173 0.56 5.10 14.66
C PHE A 173 0.30 3.86 15.50
N LEU A 174 1.09 2.80 15.35
CA LEU A 174 1.07 1.68 16.28
C LEU A 174 1.68 2.15 17.62
N ASP A 175 0.95 2.01 18.70
CA ASP A 175 1.29 2.58 20.01
C ASP A 175 1.45 1.55 21.15
N GLY A 176 1.34 0.25 20.82
CA GLY A 176 1.44 -0.82 21.80
C GLY A 176 0.19 -1.02 22.66
N THR A 177 -0.92 -0.34 22.37
CA THR A 177 -2.18 -0.50 23.13
C THR A 177 -3.02 -1.67 22.64
N VAL A 178 -2.91 -2.01 21.35
CA VAL A 178 -3.67 -3.10 20.74
C VAL A 178 -2.96 -4.44 20.93
N LYS A 179 -3.67 -5.40 21.51
CA LYS A 179 -3.22 -6.79 21.63
C LYS A 179 -3.72 -7.60 20.43
N GLY A 180 -2.78 -8.16 19.70
CA GLY A 180 -3.05 -9.08 18.60
C GLY A 180 -3.08 -10.55 19.02
N LYS A 181 -2.80 -11.43 18.06
CA LYS A 181 -2.72 -12.88 18.30
C LYS A 181 -1.70 -13.20 19.37
N LYS A 182 -1.99 -14.22 20.20
CA LYS A 182 -1.14 -14.67 21.32
C LYS A 182 -0.90 -13.59 22.38
N GLY A 183 -1.69 -12.52 22.42
CA GLY A 183 -1.54 -11.43 23.37
C GLY A 183 -0.35 -10.50 23.11
N ILE A 184 0.27 -10.59 21.95
CA ILE A 184 1.38 -9.73 21.55
C ILE A 184 0.83 -8.32 21.26
N VAL A 185 1.48 -7.31 21.81
CA VAL A 185 1.21 -5.90 21.49
C VAL A 185 2.10 -5.46 20.32
N TYR A 186 1.59 -4.56 19.49
CA TYR A 186 2.32 -4.05 18.33
C TYR A 186 2.82 -2.63 18.62
N PRO A 187 4.12 -2.45 18.92
CA PRO A 187 4.68 -1.13 19.15
C PRO A 187 4.86 -0.36 17.84
N GLN A 188 5.14 0.94 17.97
CA GLN A 188 5.50 1.77 16.82
C GLN A 188 6.65 1.11 16.02
N ARG A 189 6.57 1.16 14.70
CA ARG A 189 7.56 0.57 13.79
C ARG A 189 7.60 -0.97 13.79
N ALA A 190 6.62 -1.64 14.36
CA ALA A 190 6.59 -3.11 14.40
C ALA A 190 6.35 -3.76 13.03
N SER A 191 5.93 -2.99 12.03
CA SER A 191 5.56 -3.53 10.73
C SER A 191 5.71 -2.51 9.60
N VAL A 192 5.70 -3.04 8.38
CA VAL A 192 5.69 -2.29 7.11
C VAL A 192 4.46 -2.70 6.32
N CYS A 193 3.73 -1.73 5.77
CA CYS A 193 2.68 -1.98 4.79
C CYS A 193 3.15 -1.52 3.42
N LEU A 194 2.85 -2.31 2.40
CA LEU A 194 3.13 -2.07 0.99
C LEU A 194 1.80 -2.18 0.25
N GLU A 195 1.17 -1.04 -0.02
CA GLU A 195 -0.22 -0.95 -0.42
C GLU A 195 -0.29 -0.48 -1.88
N THR A 196 -0.41 -1.42 -2.80
CA THR A 196 -0.54 -1.09 -4.23
C THR A 196 -1.90 -0.47 -4.50
N GLN A 197 -1.93 0.66 -5.25
CA GLN A 197 -3.13 1.47 -5.36
C GLN A 197 -3.02 2.52 -6.48
N HIS A 198 -4.15 3.10 -6.86
CA HIS A 198 -4.18 4.41 -7.48
C HIS A 198 -3.82 5.49 -6.44
N TYR A 199 -3.35 6.66 -6.92
CA TYR A 199 -2.87 7.70 -6.01
C TYR A 199 -4.01 8.24 -5.14
N PRO A 200 -3.76 8.50 -3.83
CA PRO A 200 -4.74 9.11 -2.94
C PRO A 200 -5.23 10.45 -3.48
N ASP A 201 -6.55 10.72 -3.36
CA ASP A 201 -7.23 11.92 -3.85
C ASP A 201 -7.30 12.06 -5.39
N SER A 202 -7.08 10.96 -6.14
CA SER A 202 -7.20 10.96 -7.60
C SER A 202 -8.52 11.53 -8.15
N PRO A 203 -9.70 11.38 -7.50
CA PRO A 203 -10.94 11.99 -7.98
C PRO A 203 -10.87 13.51 -8.17
N ASN A 204 -10.03 14.19 -7.38
CA ASN A 204 -9.84 15.64 -7.41
C ASN A 204 -8.62 16.08 -8.24
N LYS A 205 -7.92 15.14 -8.85
CA LYS A 205 -6.68 15.37 -9.63
C LYS A 205 -6.83 14.80 -11.04
N ALA A 206 -7.50 15.53 -11.92
CA ALA A 206 -7.85 15.07 -13.27
C ALA A 206 -6.65 14.63 -14.15
N HIS A 207 -5.43 15.00 -13.79
CA HIS A 207 -4.20 14.61 -14.48
C HIS A 207 -3.58 13.32 -13.95
N TRP A 208 -4.14 12.73 -12.88
CA TRP A 208 -3.73 11.45 -12.32
C TRP A 208 -4.55 10.29 -12.90
N PRO A 209 -4.10 9.03 -12.74
CA PRO A 209 -4.87 7.86 -13.13
C PRO A 209 -6.27 7.88 -12.50
N SER A 210 -7.29 7.61 -13.32
CA SER A 210 -8.69 7.73 -12.90
C SER A 210 -9.12 6.56 -12.02
N VAL A 211 -9.82 6.87 -10.94
CA VAL A 211 -10.49 5.92 -10.04
C VAL A 211 -12.01 5.89 -10.24
N ILE A 212 -12.48 6.41 -11.37
CA ILE A 212 -13.91 6.46 -11.70
C ILE A 212 -14.36 5.11 -12.23
N LEU A 213 -15.36 4.54 -11.59
CA LEU A 213 -16.07 3.36 -12.07
C LEU A 213 -17.44 3.77 -12.63
N GLU A 214 -17.72 3.34 -13.86
CA GLU A 214 -19.00 3.62 -14.53
C GLU A 214 -19.84 2.35 -14.65
N PRO A 215 -21.21 2.47 -14.71
CA PRO A 215 -22.08 1.35 -14.96
C PRO A 215 -21.68 0.57 -16.23
N GLY A 216 -21.68 -0.76 -16.13
CA GLY A 216 -21.27 -1.63 -17.24
C GLY A 216 -19.77 -1.78 -17.45
N LYS A 217 -18.97 -1.12 -16.61
CA LYS A 217 -17.52 -1.35 -16.51
C LYS A 217 -17.19 -2.19 -15.29
N THR A 218 -16.05 -2.85 -15.33
CA THR A 218 -15.50 -3.60 -14.18
C THR A 218 -14.20 -2.94 -13.75
N TYR A 219 -14.07 -2.67 -12.47
CA TYR A 219 -12.78 -2.41 -11.83
C TYR A 219 -12.05 -3.74 -11.67
N ASN A 220 -10.78 -3.77 -11.99
CA ASN A 220 -9.91 -4.94 -11.82
C ASN A 220 -8.63 -4.51 -11.13
#